data_791b7619f4109470b27e33c5b992bea2
#
_entry.id   791b7619f4109470b27e33c5b992bea2
#
_cell.length_a   1.000
_cell.length_b   1.000
_cell.length_c   1.000
_cell.angle_alpha   90.00
_cell.angle_beta   90.00
_cell.angle_gamma   90.00
#
_symmetry.space_group_name_H-M   'P 1'
#
loop_
_entity.id
_entity.type
_entity.pdbx_description
1 polymer ?
#
loop_
_entity_poly.entity_id
_entity_poly.type
_entity_poly.pdbx_seq_one_letter_code
_entity_poly.pdbx_strand_id
1 'polypeptide(L)'
;MAQLTYRESVSLAIAQAMRKDPKVFFIGEDVGAAGGVFKATVGLLDEFGKERVMDAPISEQAILGAAMGAAMTGLRPIAEIMFSDFLAVCWDIIANQIAKTRYMSDGQINIPLVIRTANGGGSKFGAQHSQSLENWSMMIPGLKVVAPSCASDVIGLMDASVKDPDPVIFYEHKSLYASKEQLENTNLSIPLGQANILHEGSDITIIAVSYTHLTLPTIITV
;
A
#
# COMPACT_ATOMS: atom_id res chain seq x y z
N MET A 1 -10.33 2.27 22.81
CA MET A 1 -9.05 1.59 22.49
C MET A 1 -9.35 0.32 21.72
N ALA A 2 -8.75 0.11 20.56
CA ALA A 2 -8.86 -1.12 19.79
C ALA A 2 -7.47 -1.75 19.67
N GLN A 3 -7.36 -3.05 19.86
CA GLN A 3 -6.14 -3.78 19.52
C GLN A 3 -6.32 -4.34 18.10
N LEU A 4 -5.46 -3.94 17.18
CA LEU A 4 -5.50 -4.40 15.80
C LEU A 4 -4.16 -5.04 15.41
N THR A 5 -4.23 -6.09 14.60
CA THR A 5 -3.06 -6.54 13.86
C THR A 5 -2.81 -5.59 12.68
N TYR A 6 -1.59 -5.56 12.19
CA TYR A 6 -1.24 -4.81 10.98
C TYR A 6 -2.15 -5.20 9.79
N ARG A 7 -2.44 -6.51 9.57
CA ARG A 7 -3.33 -6.94 8.49
C ARG A 7 -4.78 -6.49 8.66
N GLU A 8 -5.31 -6.51 9.88
CA GLU A 8 -6.66 -5.99 10.17
C GLU A 8 -6.74 -4.48 9.93
N SER A 9 -5.63 -3.76 10.18
CA SER A 9 -5.55 -2.34 9.89
C SER A 9 -5.57 -2.04 8.39
N VAL A 10 -5.04 -2.93 7.55
CA VAL A 10 -5.13 -2.80 6.08
C VAL A 10 -6.59 -2.89 5.64
N SER A 11 -7.33 -3.94 6.07
CA SER A 11 -8.76 -4.07 5.75
C SER A 11 -9.55 -2.87 6.26
N LEU A 12 -9.30 -2.46 7.50
CA LEU A 12 -9.97 -1.30 8.11
C LEU A 12 -9.70 0.00 7.34
N ALA A 13 -8.45 0.25 6.95
CA ALA A 13 -8.07 1.48 6.23
C ALA A 13 -8.73 1.56 4.85
N ILE A 14 -8.76 0.45 4.11
CA ILE A 14 -9.47 0.35 2.83
C ILE A 14 -10.98 0.57 3.04
N ALA A 15 -11.59 -0.10 4.02
CA ALA A 15 -13.01 0.06 4.33
C ALA A 15 -13.34 1.52 4.69
N GLN A 16 -12.51 2.18 5.49
CA GLN A 16 -12.71 3.60 5.84
C GLN A 16 -12.63 4.51 4.62
N ALA A 17 -11.68 4.28 3.71
CA ALA A 17 -11.59 5.04 2.47
C ALA A 17 -12.84 4.84 1.60
N MET A 18 -13.30 3.61 1.45
CA MET A 18 -14.50 3.25 0.67
C MET A 18 -15.80 3.81 1.27
N ARG A 19 -15.90 3.88 2.61
CA ARG A 19 -17.05 4.51 3.29
C ARG A 19 -17.09 6.02 3.11
N LYS A 20 -15.91 6.67 3.14
CA LYS A 20 -15.77 8.12 3.02
C LYS A 20 -16.02 8.64 1.60
N ASP A 21 -15.63 7.86 0.58
CA ASP A 21 -15.72 8.27 -0.81
C ASP A 21 -16.28 7.14 -1.70
N PRO A 22 -17.46 7.33 -2.32
CA PRO A 22 -18.05 6.34 -3.22
C PRO A 22 -17.24 6.10 -4.50
N LYS A 23 -16.29 6.96 -4.83
CA LYS A 23 -15.37 6.80 -5.97
C LYS A 23 -14.24 5.81 -5.70
N VAL A 24 -13.99 5.47 -4.43
CA VAL A 24 -12.98 4.48 -4.06
C VAL A 24 -13.51 3.09 -4.32
N PHE A 25 -12.76 2.29 -5.05
CA PHE A 25 -13.02 0.86 -5.23
C PHE A 25 -11.72 0.06 -5.10
N PHE A 26 -11.83 -1.23 -4.89
CA PHE A 26 -10.71 -2.13 -4.68
C PHE A 26 -10.69 -3.23 -5.76
N ILE A 27 -9.53 -3.47 -6.36
CA ILE A 27 -9.34 -4.48 -7.41
C ILE A 27 -8.02 -5.23 -7.20
N GLY A 28 -8.04 -6.54 -7.41
CA GLY A 28 -6.85 -7.38 -7.33
C GLY A 28 -7.20 -8.85 -7.53
N GLU A 29 -6.22 -9.73 -7.34
CA GLU A 29 -6.39 -11.17 -7.42
C GLU A 29 -6.81 -11.73 -6.06
N ASP A 30 -7.88 -12.55 -6.03
CA ASP A 30 -8.41 -13.20 -4.83
C ASP A 30 -8.73 -12.25 -3.66
N VAL A 31 -8.95 -10.98 -3.94
CA VAL A 31 -9.14 -9.92 -2.92
C VAL A 31 -10.54 -9.89 -2.34
N GLY A 32 -11.53 -10.42 -3.06
CA GLY A 32 -12.93 -10.46 -2.65
C GLY A 32 -13.28 -11.70 -1.83
N ALA A 33 -13.74 -12.75 -2.47
CA ALA A 33 -14.24 -13.95 -1.80
C ALA A 33 -13.20 -14.66 -0.94
N ALA A 34 -11.94 -14.69 -1.37
CA ALA A 34 -10.83 -15.26 -0.61
C ALA A 34 -10.34 -14.36 0.53
N GLY A 35 -10.63 -13.06 0.50
CA GLY A 35 -10.17 -12.09 1.50
C GLY A 35 -8.67 -11.78 1.40
N GLY A 36 -8.08 -11.96 0.22
CA GLY A 36 -6.65 -11.80 -0.06
C GLY A 36 -5.82 -12.99 0.43
N VAL A 37 -4.65 -13.17 -0.18
CA VAL A 37 -3.69 -14.24 0.17
C VAL A 37 -3.24 -14.14 1.63
N PHE A 38 -3.05 -12.94 2.12
CA PHE A 38 -2.65 -12.68 3.52
C PHE A 38 -3.82 -12.37 4.45
N LYS A 39 -5.07 -12.53 3.97
CA LYS A 39 -6.29 -12.19 4.74
C LYS A 39 -6.34 -10.71 5.17
N ALA A 40 -5.76 -9.85 4.37
CA ALA A 40 -5.70 -8.40 4.62
C ALA A 40 -6.89 -7.63 4.01
N THR A 41 -7.85 -8.34 3.37
CA THR A 41 -9.04 -7.75 2.73
C THR A 41 -10.34 -8.44 3.13
N VAL A 42 -10.28 -9.24 4.20
CA VAL A 42 -11.45 -9.94 4.74
C VAL A 42 -12.55 -8.95 5.11
N GLY A 43 -13.79 -9.27 4.71
CA GLY A 43 -14.99 -8.50 5.00
C GLY A 43 -15.29 -7.37 4.01
N LEU A 44 -14.34 -6.99 3.14
CA LEU A 44 -14.56 -5.90 2.18
C LEU A 44 -15.65 -6.24 1.15
N LEU A 45 -15.64 -7.47 0.61
CA LEU A 45 -16.66 -7.89 -0.36
C LEU A 45 -18.05 -7.91 0.26
N ASP A 46 -18.18 -8.40 1.49
CA ASP A 46 -19.46 -8.48 2.20
C ASP A 46 -20.05 -7.10 2.46
N GLU A 47 -19.20 -6.10 2.77
CA GLU A 47 -19.63 -4.74 3.06
C GLU A 47 -19.94 -3.93 1.80
N PHE A 48 -19.08 -4.01 0.77
CA PHE A 48 -19.15 -3.09 -0.37
C PHE A 48 -19.70 -3.71 -1.66
N GLY A 49 -19.82 -5.04 -1.71
CA GLY A 49 -20.31 -5.75 -2.88
C GLY A 49 -19.29 -5.82 -4.04
N LYS A 50 -19.63 -6.67 -5.02
CA LYS A 50 -18.76 -6.97 -6.18
C LYS A 50 -18.50 -5.80 -7.12
N GLU A 51 -19.35 -4.79 -7.09
CA GLU A 51 -19.17 -3.59 -7.93
C GLU A 51 -18.05 -2.68 -7.42
N ARG A 52 -17.67 -2.83 -6.16
CA ARG A 52 -16.62 -2.01 -5.52
C ARG A 52 -15.44 -2.83 -4.98
N VAL A 53 -15.58 -4.15 -4.87
CA VAL A 53 -14.49 -5.09 -4.53
C VAL A 53 -14.46 -6.14 -5.62
N MET A 54 -13.47 -6.04 -6.50
CA MET A 54 -13.41 -6.78 -7.75
C MET A 54 -12.28 -7.80 -7.73
N ASP A 55 -12.63 -9.08 -7.84
CA ASP A 55 -11.65 -10.13 -8.15
C ASP A 55 -11.29 -10.07 -9.63
N ALA A 56 -10.01 -10.01 -9.93
CA ALA A 56 -9.47 -10.01 -11.28
C ALA A 56 -8.75 -11.34 -11.58
N PRO A 57 -8.72 -11.79 -12.84
CA PRO A 57 -7.82 -12.86 -13.27
C PRO A 57 -6.36 -12.48 -13.05
N ILE A 58 -5.47 -13.48 -12.98
CA ILE A 58 -4.03 -13.27 -12.91
C ILE A 58 -3.57 -12.51 -14.16
N SER A 59 -3.42 -11.20 -14.02
CA SER A 59 -2.98 -10.30 -15.09
C SER A 59 -2.66 -8.92 -14.51
N GLU A 60 -1.52 -8.80 -13.86
CA GLU A 60 -1.11 -7.62 -13.11
C GLU A 60 -1.09 -6.36 -13.98
N GLN A 61 -0.65 -6.49 -15.23
CA GLN A 61 -0.66 -5.36 -16.18
C GLN A 61 -2.09 -4.92 -16.52
N ALA A 62 -3.04 -5.85 -16.66
CA ALA A 62 -4.43 -5.52 -16.94
C ALA A 62 -5.12 -4.90 -15.72
N ILE A 63 -4.82 -5.41 -14.50
CA ILE A 63 -5.32 -4.84 -13.24
C ILE A 63 -4.91 -3.36 -13.14
N LEU A 64 -3.62 -3.06 -13.33
CA LEU A 64 -3.14 -1.69 -13.26
C LEU A 64 -3.62 -0.82 -14.43
N GLY A 65 -3.78 -1.40 -15.62
CA GLY A 65 -4.36 -0.69 -16.77
C GLY A 65 -5.80 -0.27 -16.54
N ALA A 66 -6.62 -1.17 -16.00
CA ALA A 66 -8.01 -0.88 -15.61
C ALA A 66 -8.08 0.18 -14.50
N ALA A 67 -7.25 0.03 -13.46
CA ALA A 67 -7.16 0.99 -12.37
C ALA A 67 -6.70 2.38 -12.84
N MET A 68 -5.68 2.45 -13.70
CA MET A 68 -5.22 3.71 -14.30
C MET A 68 -6.34 4.39 -15.11
N GLY A 69 -7.02 3.65 -16.00
CA GLY A 69 -8.11 4.17 -16.79
C GLY A 69 -9.26 4.69 -15.92
N ALA A 70 -9.61 3.98 -14.86
CA ALA A 70 -10.60 4.42 -13.89
C ALA A 70 -10.17 5.70 -13.15
N ALA A 71 -8.90 5.80 -12.74
CA ALA A 71 -8.35 7.00 -12.13
C ALA A 71 -8.42 8.22 -13.06
N MET A 72 -8.07 8.04 -14.34
CA MET A 72 -8.17 9.09 -15.37
C MET A 72 -9.61 9.60 -15.58
N THR A 73 -10.62 8.78 -15.30
CA THR A 73 -12.04 9.14 -15.41
C THR A 73 -12.65 9.66 -14.10
N GLY A 74 -11.82 9.86 -13.08
CA GLY A 74 -12.22 10.50 -11.81
C GLY A 74 -12.62 9.56 -10.69
N LEU A 75 -12.39 8.25 -10.84
CA LEU A 75 -12.46 7.28 -9.73
C LEU A 75 -11.17 7.29 -8.91
N ARG A 76 -11.19 6.61 -7.76
CA ARG A 76 -10.04 6.47 -6.85
C ARG A 76 -9.77 5.00 -6.55
N PRO A 77 -9.11 4.29 -7.46
CA PRO A 77 -8.82 2.88 -7.27
C PRO A 77 -7.74 2.64 -6.23
N ILE A 78 -7.94 1.56 -5.45
CA ILE A 78 -6.89 0.86 -4.73
C ILE A 78 -6.70 -0.46 -5.48
N ALA A 79 -5.53 -0.66 -6.09
CA ALA A 79 -5.21 -1.88 -6.83
C ALA A 79 -4.20 -2.72 -6.04
N GLU A 80 -4.45 -4.00 -5.91
CA GLU A 80 -3.51 -4.93 -5.29
C GLU A 80 -2.71 -5.67 -6.36
N ILE A 81 -1.38 -5.61 -6.23
CA ILE A 81 -0.45 -6.55 -6.83
C ILE A 81 0.04 -7.46 -5.70
N MET A 82 -0.28 -8.73 -5.78
CA MET A 82 -0.21 -9.69 -4.68
C MET A 82 1.15 -9.73 -3.96
N PHE A 83 2.25 -9.68 -4.72
CA PHE A 83 3.62 -9.58 -4.22
C PHE A 83 4.38 -8.48 -4.96
N SER A 84 5.27 -7.78 -4.25
CA SER A 84 6.12 -6.76 -4.87
C SER A 84 6.98 -7.30 -6.01
N ASP A 85 7.35 -8.57 -5.93
CA ASP A 85 8.07 -9.31 -6.97
C ASP A 85 7.34 -9.24 -8.32
N PHE A 86 6.01 -9.22 -8.31
CA PHE A 86 5.18 -9.18 -9.53
C PHE A 86 5.01 -7.78 -10.10
N LEU A 87 5.51 -6.73 -9.42
CA LEU A 87 5.65 -5.42 -10.05
C LEU A 87 6.50 -5.51 -11.31
N ALA A 88 7.43 -6.47 -11.39
CA ALA A 88 8.22 -6.71 -12.59
C ALA A 88 7.38 -7.07 -13.82
N VAL A 89 6.26 -7.79 -13.65
CA VAL A 89 5.33 -8.17 -14.74
C VAL A 89 4.62 -6.94 -15.32
N CYS A 90 4.34 -5.94 -14.50
CA CYS A 90 3.60 -4.73 -14.86
C CYS A 90 4.44 -3.45 -14.76
N TRP A 91 5.78 -3.58 -14.77
CA TRP A 91 6.68 -2.45 -14.55
C TRP A 91 6.55 -1.35 -15.60
N ASP A 92 6.35 -1.71 -16.87
CA ASP A 92 6.18 -0.73 -17.94
C ASP A 92 4.98 0.19 -17.68
N ILE A 93 3.83 -0.37 -17.34
CA ILE A 93 2.64 0.46 -17.05
C ILE A 93 2.85 1.35 -15.84
N ILE A 94 3.57 0.89 -14.81
CA ILE A 94 3.89 1.70 -13.63
C ILE A 94 4.83 2.85 -13.99
N ALA A 95 5.99 2.53 -14.61
CA ALA A 95 7.08 3.48 -14.81
C ALA A 95 6.84 4.44 -15.98
N ASN A 96 6.23 3.97 -17.06
CA ASN A 96 6.09 4.72 -18.30
C ASN A 96 4.69 5.31 -18.52
N GLN A 97 3.66 4.74 -17.89
CA GLN A 97 2.29 5.22 -18.05
C GLN A 97 1.80 5.93 -16.78
N ILE A 98 1.59 5.20 -15.69
CA ILE A 98 1.02 5.73 -14.45
C ILE A 98 1.85 6.90 -13.91
N ALA A 99 3.17 6.72 -13.79
CA ALA A 99 4.07 7.74 -13.27
C ALA A 99 4.20 8.99 -14.13
N LYS A 100 3.98 8.89 -15.46
CA LYS A 100 4.28 9.96 -16.41
C LYS A 100 3.06 10.69 -16.93
N THR A 101 1.87 10.12 -16.86
CA THR A 101 0.66 10.66 -17.48
C THR A 101 0.36 12.08 -17.03
N ARG A 102 0.49 12.40 -15.74
CA ARG A 102 0.26 13.77 -15.25
C ARG A 102 1.23 14.77 -15.88
N TYR A 103 2.52 14.43 -15.93
CA TYR A 103 3.52 15.29 -16.56
C TYR A 103 3.28 15.43 -18.07
N MET A 104 3.02 14.32 -18.77
CA MET A 104 2.80 14.32 -20.22
C MET A 104 1.52 15.04 -20.65
N SER A 105 0.53 15.12 -19.76
CA SER A 105 -0.72 15.84 -19.99
C SER A 105 -0.68 17.30 -19.52
N ASP A 106 0.48 17.84 -19.20
CA ASP A 106 0.64 19.20 -18.66
C ASP A 106 -0.23 19.44 -17.41
N GLY A 107 -0.32 18.43 -16.54
CA GLY A 107 -1.10 18.48 -15.29
C GLY A 107 -2.62 18.35 -15.45
N GLN A 108 -3.12 18.15 -16.67
CA GLN A 108 -4.56 18.06 -16.93
C GLN A 108 -5.18 16.75 -16.43
N ILE A 109 -4.38 15.67 -16.36
CA ILE A 109 -4.82 14.35 -15.92
C ILE A 109 -4.14 13.98 -14.61
N ASN A 110 -4.93 13.77 -13.56
CA ASN A 110 -4.46 13.20 -12.31
C ASN A 110 -4.61 11.68 -12.34
N ILE A 111 -3.75 10.99 -11.58
CA ILE A 111 -3.81 9.54 -11.40
C ILE A 111 -3.90 9.23 -9.90
N PRO A 112 -5.03 9.48 -9.24
CA PRO A 112 -5.24 9.18 -7.84
C PRO A 112 -5.40 7.66 -7.62
N LEU A 113 -4.30 6.92 -7.75
CA LEU A 113 -4.24 5.47 -7.69
C LEU A 113 -3.31 5.03 -6.56
N VAL A 114 -3.80 4.17 -5.68
CA VAL A 114 -2.95 3.45 -4.72
C VAL A 114 -2.67 2.05 -5.24
N ILE A 115 -1.40 1.72 -5.42
CA ILE A 115 -0.96 0.36 -5.75
C ILE A 115 -0.40 -0.25 -4.46
N ARG A 116 -1.14 -1.15 -3.83
CA ARG A 116 -0.67 -1.86 -2.64
C ARG A 116 -0.05 -3.19 -3.01
N THR A 117 0.96 -3.60 -2.26
CA THR A 117 1.66 -4.87 -2.51
C THR A 117 2.32 -5.42 -1.26
N ALA A 118 2.34 -6.76 -1.13
CA ALA A 118 3.08 -7.43 -0.06
C ALA A 118 4.57 -7.53 -0.44
N ASN A 119 5.43 -7.10 0.48
CA ASN A 119 6.85 -6.90 0.24
C ASN A 119 7.72 -7.61 1.29
N GLY A 120 9.01 -7.79 0.98
CA GLY A 120 10.03 -8.26 1.92
C GLY A 120 10.15 -9.79 2.06
N GLY A 121 11.21 -10.20 2.72
CA GLY A 121 11.54 -11.59 3.01
C GLY A 121 10.92 -12.12 4.30
N GLY A 122 11.51 -13.23 4.83
CA GLY A 122 11.17 -13.78 6.15
C GLY A 122 10.08 -14.85 6.17
N SER A 123 9.21 -14.93 5.17
CA SER A 123 8.08 -15.86 5.15
C SER A 123 8.35 -17.18 4.41
N LYS A 124 9.57 -17.40 3.94
CA LYS A 124 10.03 -18.63 3.24
C LYS A 124 9.23 -19.01 1.98
N PHE A 125 8.75 -18.02 1.23
CA PHE A 125 8.01 -18.21 -0.02
C PHE A 125 8.93 -18.42 -1.25
N GLY A 126 10.25 -18.59 -1.07
CA GLY A 126 11.23 -18.72 -2.14
C GLY A 126 11.68 -17.36 -2.71
N ALA A 127 12.60 -17.42 -3.68
CA ALA A 127 13.29 -16.25 -4.20
C ALA A 127 12.37 -15.25 -4.91
N GLN A 128 11.35 -15.75 -5.62
CA GLN A 128 10.44 -14.95 -6.43
C GLN A 128 9.28 -14.32 -5.65
N HIS A 129 9.23 -14.50 -4.30
CA HIS A 129 8.18 -13.99 -3.44
C HIS A 129 8.77 -13.38 -2.16
N SER A 130 10.04 -13.00 -2.16
CA SER A 130 10.76 -12.58 -0.96
C SER A 130 11.67 -11.37 -1.20
N GLN A 131 11.46 -10.63 -2.27
CA GLN A 131 12.27 -9.46 -2.59
C GLN A 131 11.74 -8.22 -1.87
N SER A 132 12.60 -7.21 -1.71
CA SER A 132 12.29 -5.87 -1.20
C SER A 132 12.58 -4.88 -2.32
N LEU A 133 11.53 -4.34 -2.92
CA LEU A 133 11.62 -3.60 -4.19
C LEU A 133 11.23 -2.12 -4.05
N GLU A 134 11.23 -1.56 -2.86
CA GLU A 134 10.87 -0.16 -2.60
C GLU A 134 11.73 0.81 -3.43
N ASN A 135 13.03 0.50 -3.56
CA ASN A 135 13.97 1.30 -4.31
C ASN A 135 13.67 1.36 -5.82
N TRP A 136 13.05 0.33 -6.41
CA TRP A 136 12.63 0.40 -7.81
C TRP A 136 11.65 1.55 -8.03
N SER A 137 10.63 1.64 -7.18
CA SER A 137 9.62 2.70 -7.27
C SER A 137 10.18 4.07 -6.90
N MET A 138 11.09 4.14 -5.91
CA MET A 138 11.73 5.39 -5.48
C MET A 138 12.59 6.03 -6.58
N MET A 139 13.08 5.27 -7.53
CA MET A 139 13.89 5.75 -8.66
C MET A 139 13.04 6.37 -9.78
N ILE A 140 11.71 6.23 -9.75
CA ILE A 140 10.83 6.68 -10.83
C ILE A 140 10.16 8.01 -10.47
N PRO A 141 10.54 9.13 -11.11
CA PRO A 141 9.86 10.41 -10.91
C PRO A 141 8.39 10.31 -11.31
N GLY A 142 7.51 10.83 -10.45
CA GLY A 142 6.06 10.79 -10.59
C GLY A 142 5.38 9.74 -9.72
N LEU A 143 6.13 8.86 -9.03
CA LEU A 143 5.61 7.96 -8.02
C LEU A 143 5.87 8.49 -6.61
N LYS A 144 4.92 8.27 -5.70
CA LYS A 144 5.12 8.37 -4.25
C LYS A 144 5.23 6.97 -3.68
N VAL A 145 6.10 6.78 -2.72
CA VAL A 145 6.36 5.47 -2.10
C VAL A 145 6.14 5.57 -0.60
N VAL A 146 5.34 4.69 -0.06
CA VAL A 146 5.10 4.56 1.38
C VAL A 146 5.32 3.12 1.82
N ALA A 147 5.84 2.96 3.03
CA ALA A 147 6.16 1.66 3.62
C ALA A 147 5.82 1.71 5.13
N PRO A 148 4.55 1.52 5.50
CA PRO A 148 4.11 1.57 6.88
C PRO A 148 4.79 0.51 7.74
N SER A 149 5.00 0.84 9.00
CA SER A 149 5.72 -0.01 9.96
C SER A 149 4.84 -0.59 11.06
N CYS A 150 3.67 -0.01 11.30
CA CYS A 150 2.74 -0.40 12.36
C CYS A 150 1.29 -0.17 11.92
N ALA A 151 0.33 -0.56 12.73
CA ALA A 151 -1.10 -0.46 12.41
C ALA A 151 -1.58 0.99 12.25
N SER A 152 -1.09 1.90 13.08
CA SER A 152 -1.38 3.34 12.98
C SER A 152 -0.86 3.95 11.67
N ASP A 153 0.36 3.58 11.26
CA ASP A 153 0.91 3.99 9.97
C ASP A 153 0.06 3.52 8.79
N VAL A 154 -0.35 2.24 8.81
CA VAL A 154 -1.22 1.68 7.76
C VAL A 154 -2.47 2.52 7.59
N ILE A 155 -3.17 2.82 8.68
CA ILE A 155 -4.42 3.58 8.64
C ILE A 155 -4.17 5.02 8.17
N GLY A 156 -3.19 5.69 8.77
CA GLY A 156 -2.94 7.10 8.49
C GLY A 156 -2.36 7.37 7.11
N LEU A 157 -1.42 6.53 6.66
CA LEU A 157 -0.81 6.65 5.34
C LEU A 157 -1.77 6.22 4.22
N MET A 158 -2.65 5.22 4.45
CA MET A 158 -3.66 4.84 3.46
C MET A 158 -4.67 5.97 3.25
N ASP A 159 -5.16 6.62 4.33
CA ASP A 159 -6.06 7.77 4.22
C ASP A 159 -5.43 8.91 3.41
N ALA A 160 -4.15 9.21 3.64
CA ALA A 160 -3.42 10.23 2.87
C ALA A 160 -3.18 9.81 1.42
N SER A 161 -2.82 8.53 1.19
CA SER A 161 -2.53 8.00 -0.15
C SER A 161 -3.76 8.02 -1.06
N VAL A 162 -4.93 7.65 -0.56
CA VAL A 162 -6.18 7.68 -1.34
C VAL A 162 -6.59 9.10 -1.71
N LYS A 163 -6.27 10.09 -0.90
CA LYS A 163 -6.56 11.52 -1.17
C LYS A 163 -5.58 12.16 -2.14
N ASP A 164 -4.41 11.59 -2.30
CA ASP A 164 -3.35 12.14 -3.15
C ASP A 164 -3.78 12.15 -4.64
N PRO A 165 -3.51 13.22 -5.39
CA PRO A 165 -3.79 13.27 -6.83
C PRO A 165 -2.79 12.47 -7.68
N ASP A 166 -1.66 12.07 -7.11
CA ASP A 166 -0.58 11.34 -7.76
C ASP A 166 -0.57 9.87 -7.33
N PRO A 167 0.01 8.97 -8.15
CA PRO A 167 0.07 7.56 -7.82
C PRO A 167 0.98 7.28 -6.61
N VAL A 168 0.49 6.43 -5.71
CA VAL A 168 1.22 5.99 -4.52
C VAL A 168 1.42 4.48 -4.57
N ILE A 169 2.68 4.03 -4.41
CA ILE A 169 3.00 2.62 -4.20
C ILE A 169 3.07 2.37 -2.70
N PHE A 170 2.23 1.47 -2.21
CA PHE A 170 2.04 1.17 -0.80
C PHE A 170 2.60 -0.21 -0.48
N TYR A 171 3.82 -0.25 0.10
CA TYR A 171 4.55 -1.48 0.41
C TYR A 171 4.22 -1.99 1.81
N GLU A 172 3.60 -3.15 1.91
CA GLU A 172 3.26 -3.81 3.17
C GLU A 172 4.26 -4.93 3.46
N HIS A 173 5.04 -4.82 4.52
CA HIS A 173 6.02 -5.86 4.83
C HIS A 173 5.36 -7.10 5.43
N LYS A 174 5.53 -8.26 4.78
CA LYS A 174 4.86 -9.53 5.15
C LYS A 174 5.08 -9.95 6.60
N SER A 175 6.26 -9.71 7.15
CA SER A 175 6.58 -10.07 8.54
C SER A 175 5.80 -9.23 9.57
N LEU A 176 5.23 -8.10 9.17
CA LEU A 176 4.45 -7.23 10.05
C LEU A 176 2.98 -7.62 10.16
N TYR A 177 2.44 -8.44 9.26
CA TYR A 177 1.00 -8.73 9.21
C TYR A 177 0.40 -9.27 10.51
N ALA A 178 1.21 -9.97 11.33
CA ALA A 178 0.78 -10.50 12.62
C ALA A 178 1.11 -9.58 13.81
N SER A 179 1.88 -8.50 13.60
CA SER A 179 2.20 -7.54 14.66
C SER A 179 0.93 -6.85 15.15
N LYS A 180 0.87 -6.55 16.44
CA LYS A 180 -0.29 -5.95 17.08
C LYS A 180 0.05 -4.59 17.67
N GLU A 181 -0.88 -3.67 17.58
CA GLU A 181 -0.79 -2.35 18.18
C GLU A 181 -2.09 -2.00 18.92
N GLN A 182 -1.96 -1.29 20.04
CA GLN A 182 -3.10 -0.70 20.76
C GLN A 182 -3.33 0.69 20.22
N LEU A 183 -4.51 0.92 19.65
CA LEU A 183 -4.88 2.21 19.06
C LEU A 183 -5.93 2.91 19.91
N GLU A 184 -5.65 4.13 20.28
CA GLU A 184 -6.63 5.00 20.94
C GLU A 184 -7.69 5.50 19.95
N ASN A 185 -7.25 5.77 18.71
CA ASN A 185 -8.07 6.26 17.63
C ASN A 185 -7.71 5.54 16.33
N THR A 186 -8.72 5.16 15.56
CA THR A 186 -8.56 4.55 14.23
C THR A 186 -8.89 5.51 13.08
N ASN A 187 -9.24 6.76 13.37
CA ASN A 187 -9.46 7.78 12.34
C ASN A 187 -8.22 8.68 12.23
N LEU A 188 -7.19 8.12 11.62
CA LEU A 188 -5.87 8.74 11.47
C LEU A 188 -5.66 9.23 10.03
N SER A 189 -4.86 10.30 9.88
CA SER A 189 -4.33 10.77 8.61
C SER A 189 -2.90 11.24 8.83
N ILE A 190 -1.95 10.65 8.11
CA ILE A 190 -0.51 10.97 8.24
C ILE A 190 -0.05 11.60 6.92
N PRO A 191 0.44 12.85 6.94
CA PRO A 191 0.92 13.51 5.73
C PRO A 191 2.06 12.72 5.06
N LEU A 192 1.99 12.57 3.74
CA LEU A 192 3.08 11.96 2.98
C LEU A 192 4.30 12.88 2.98
N GLY A 193 5.51 12.29 3.00
CA GLY A 193 6.77 13.04 2.94
C GLY A 193 7.26 13.60 4.28
N GLN A 194 6.65 13.21 5.39
CA GLN A 194 7.09 13.58 6.74
C GLN A 194 7.59 12.34 7.48
N ALA A 195 8.79 12.45 8.05
CA ALA A 195 9.33 11.44 8.95
C ALA A 195 8.77 11.60 10.36
N ASN A 196 8.65 10.50 11.10
CA ASN A 196 8.30 10.50 12.50
C ASN A 196 9.55 10.27 13.36
N ILE A 197 9.71 11.06 14.42
CA ILE A 197 10.79 10.85 15.41
C ILE A 197 10.26 9.89 16.46
N LEU A 198 10.79 8.67 16.46
CA LEU A 198 10.39 7.62 17.40
C LEU A 198 11.11 7.75 18.74
N HIS A 199 12.38 8.16 18.71
CA HIS A 199 13.23 8.33 19.89
C HIS A 199 14.09 9.58 19.73
N GLU A 200 14.06 10.44 20.73
CA GLU A 200 14.97 11.59 20.80
C GLU A 200 16.36 11.16 21.26
N GLY A 201 17.39 11.80 20.74
CA GLY A 201 18.77 11.54 21.08
C GLY A 201 19.71 12.65 20.59
N SER A 202 21.00 12.58 20.97
CA SER A 202 21.99 13.61 20.65
C SER A 202 23.23 13.08 19.92
N ASP A 203 23.50 11.77 20.01
CA ASP A 203 24.79 11.20 19.62
C ASP A 203 24.79 10.64 18.21
N ILE A 204 23.65 10.08 17.75
CA ILE A 204 23.52 9.46 16.43
C ILE A 204 22.09 9.61 15.91
N THR A 205 21.96 9.77 14.60
CA THR A 205 20.65 9.71 13.91
C THR A 205 20.53 8.40 13.14
N ILE A 206 19.48 7.63 13.42
CA ILE A 206 19.16 6.40 12.73
C ILE A 206 17.90 6.64 11.89
N ILE A 207 18.01 6.46 10.57
CA ILE A 207 16.90 6.55 9.64
C ILE A 207 16.54 5.14 9.19
N ALA A 208 15.32 4.71 9.49
CA ALA A 208 14.81 3.37 9.17
C ALA A 208 13.47 3.44 8.47
N VAL A 209 13.18 2.45 7.62
CA VAL A 209 11.93 2.35 6.87
C VAL A 209 11.27 1.02 7.15
N SER A 210 9.96 1.06 7.46
CA SER A 210 9.13 -0.14 7.65
C SER A 210 9.72 -1.12 8.68
N TYR A 211 9.80 -2.41 8.33
CA TYR A 211 10.32 -3.49 9.18
C TYR A 211 11.72 -3.23 9.75
N THR A 212 12.56 -2.48 9.06
CA THR A 212 13.96 -2.26 9.44
C THR A 212 14.09 -1.63 10.83
N HIS A 213 13.24 -0.68 11.21
CA HIS A 213 13.34 -0.03 12.52
C HIS A 213 13.02 -0.97 13.70
N LEU A 214 12.27 -2.04 13.46
CA LEU A 214 11.97 -3.06 14.47
C LEU A 214 13.14 -4.03 14.71
N THR A 215 14.04 -4.16 13.73
CA THR A 215 15.18 -5.08 13.79
C THR A 215 16.47 -4.43 14.26
N LEU A 216 16.61 -3.11 14.15
CA LEU A 216 17.79 -2.38 14.58
C LEU A 216 18.18 -2.61 16.05
N PRO A 217 17.27 -2.64 17.02
CA PRO A 217 17.62 -2.95 18.41
C PRO A 217 18.21 -4.35 18.64
N THR A 218 17.89 -5.29 17.74
CA THR A 218 18.38 -6.68 17.82
C THR A 218 19.82 -6.82 17.32
N ILE A 219 20.27 -5.90 16.47
CA ILE A 219 21.63 -5.92 15.89
C ILE A 219 22.67 -5.26 16.84
N ILE A 220 22.21 -4.41 17.76
CA ILE A 220 23.09 -3.69 18.72
C ILE A 220 23.46 -4.57 19.93
N THR A 221 22.91 -5.76 20.07
CA THR A 221 23.18 -6.69 21.18
C THR A 221 24.13 -7.84 20.83
N VAL A 222 24.96 -7.71 19.81
CA VAL A 222 26.03 -8.67 19.46
C VAL A 222 27.39 -8.12 19.80
#